data_b51f8ab3777221177c8fadeb65856369
#
_entry.id   b51f8ab3777221177c8fadeb65856369
#
_cell.length_a   1.000
_cell.length_b   1.000
_cell.length_c   1.000
_cell.angle_alpha   90.00
_cell.angle_beta   90.00
_cell.angle_gamma   90.00
#
_symmetry.space_group_name_H-M   'P 1'
#
loop_
_entity.id
_entity.type
_entity.pdbx_description
1 polymer ?
#
loop_
_entity_poly.entity_id
_entity_poly.type
_entity_poly.pdbx_seq_one_letter_code
_entity_poly.pdbx_strand_id
1 'polypeptide(L)'
;MELTAVAQLRRMVLEHLSRYTWNNELPDHVYDILQEVREDTPRYRCCVYKERAVLKNRIDMALGQECSSNIIEAAKLTLNEPERTDLPIIDVLPAACDQCPIDAYYVTDMCRHCITHKCMNNCPKKAISIIQDRAFIDKTKCIECGRCKQMCPYGAIIEIHRPCVRACAIGAISIGENRKAVIDHEKCVSCGACRNACPFGAIDERSNIIRVIREIQQGKQVIALVAPSIVGQYGLKITMAQIYEALQKAGFAEVVEVGVGADITSVKEAEEYLEKVPAKQGFMTSSCCPAFVKLIKTQVPEAADKISDTPSPMLTCAELIKQKYPYAVTVFIGPCIAKKVEAREHRETINYVLSFEEIMCMLEGKDIKFAEMSGDTAYDRDASKLGLSFPLTAGVSAAVQDTVAVMGGEVHNAQYCSGLDKCRDTVKAAAEGKLDCSYIEGMACPNGCIDGPDTVGDFHITKVALTKYAAAAPNKQVAEDKHTK
;
A
#
# COMPACT_ATOMS: atom_id res chain seq x y z
N MET A 1 16.12 0.26 12.76
CA MET A 1 16.39 -0.67 11.62
C MET A 1 17.06 0.14 10.52
N GLU A 2 18.14 -0.35 9.92
CA GLU A 2 18.74 0.34 8.76
C GLU A 2 17.78 0.26 7.57
N LEU A 3 17.64 1.37 6.87
CA LEU A 3 16.82 1.45 5.68
C LEU A 3 17.42 0.59 4.56
N THR A 4 16.57 -0.13 3.83
CA THR A 4 17.03 -0.81 2.61
C THR A 4 17.51 0.21 1.57
N ALA A 5 18.46 -0.18 0.73
CA ALA A 5 18.95 0.69 -0.34
C ALA A 5 17.83 1.21 -1.26
N VAL A 6 16.78 0.39 -1.50
CA VAL A 6 15.61 0.80 -2.27
C VAL A 6 14.83 1.91 -1.57
N ALA A 7 14.63 1.80 -0.25
CA ALA A 7 13.97 2.84 0.53
C ALA A 7 14.79 4.14 0.58
N GLN A 8 16.12 4.02 0.74
CA GLN A 8 17.01 5.19 0.71
C GLN A 8 16.94 5.94 -0.61
N LEU A 9 17.00 5.23 -1.75
CA LEU A 9 16.88 5.84 -3.08
C LEU A 9 15.52 6.50 -3.31
N ARG A 10 14.45 5.87 -2.83
CA ARG A 10 13.10 6.43 -2.96
C ARG A 10 12.94 7.71 -2.15
N ARG A 11 13.36 7.69 -0.89
CA ARG A 11 13.33 8.87 0.01
C ARG A 11 14.17 10.00 -0.54
N MET A 12 15.38 9.73 -0.99
CA MET A 12 16.24 10.72 -1.64
C MET A 12 15.51 11.43 -2.79
N VAL A 13 14.86 10.69 -3.70
CA VAL A 13 14.10 11.30 -4.80
C VAL A 13 12.94 12.15 -4.28
N LEU A 14 12.14 11.62 -3.36
CA LEU A 14 10.97 12.34 -2.82
C LEU A 14 11.38 13.59 -2.05
N GLU A 15 12.46 13.54 -1.28
CA GLU A 15 13.00 14.69 -0.53
C GLU A 15 13.49 15.80 -1.48
N HIS A 16 14.31 15.47 -2.49
CA HIS A 16 14.78 16.44 -3.47
C HIS A 16 13.62 17.08 -4.26
N LEU A 17 12.69 16.27 -4.74
CA LEU A 17 11.50 16.78 -5.43
C LEU A 17 10.67 17.70 -4.54
N SER A 18 10.51 17.35 -3.27
CA SER A 18 9.82 18.20 -2.29
C SER A 18 10.55 19.52 -2.08
N ARG A 19 11.87 19.49 -1.84
CA ARG A 19 12.71 20.67 -1.62
C ARG A 19 12.66 21.61 -2.81
N TYR A 20 12.87 21.12 -4.02
CA TYR A 20 12.81 21.93 -5.23
C TYR A 20 11.40 22.49 -5.48
N THR A 21 10.36 21.77 -5.09
CA THR A 21 8.99 22.26 -5.21
C THR A 21 8.72 23.38 -4.20
N TRP A 22 9.12 23.20 -2.93
CA TRP A 22 8.99 24.25 -1.90
C TRP A 22 9.70 25.55 -2.28
N ASN A 23 10.86 25.43 -2.94
CA ASN A 23 11.65 26.58 -3.40
C ASN A 23 11.15 27.18 -4.73
N ASN A 24 10.18 26.55 -5.43
CA ASN A 24 9.75 26.87 -6.78
C ASN A 24 10.86 26.67 -7.85
N GLU A 25 11.77 25.76 -7.63
CA GLU A 25 12.95 25.47 -8.48
C GLU A 25 12.86 24.12 -9.19
N LEU A 26 11.73 23.37 -9.06
CA LEU A 26 11.63 21.99 -9.50
C LEU A 26 12.03 21.75 -10.98
N PRO A 27 11.54 22.52 -11.98
CA PRO A 27 11.91 22.28 -13.37
C PRO A 27 13.40 22.51 -13.67
N ASP A 28 14.02 23.41 -12.93
CA ASP A 28 15.41 23.82 -13.16
C ASP A 28 16.41 22.84 -12.53
N HIS A 29 16.04 22.22 -11.42
CA HIS A 29 16.91 21.38 -10.60
C HIS A 29 16.55 19.89 -10.59
N VAL A 30 15.44 19.47 -11.21
CA VAL A 30 15.05 18.04 -11.23
C VAL A 30 16.12 17.14 -11.84
N TYR A 31 16.91 17.66 -12.78
CA TYR A 31 18.00 16.91 -13.41
C TYR A 31 19.18 16.68 -12.45
N ASP A 32 19.39 17.54 -11.47
CA ASP A 32 20.50 17.47 -10.50
C ASP A 32 20.38 16.20 -9.64
N ILE A 33 19.17 15.68 -9.42
CA ILE A 33 18.92 14.42 -8.71
C ILE A 33 19.68 13.26 -9.38
N LEU A 34 19.84 13.27 -10.72
CA LEU A 34 20.59 12.23 -11.43
C LEU A 34 22.08 12.30 -11.16
N GLN A 35 22.60 13.47 -10.74
CA GLN A 35 24.02 13.69 -10.45
C GLN A 35 24.42 13.15 -9.08
N GLU A 36 23.45 12.86 -8.20
CA GLU A 36 23.68 12.15 -6.92
C GLU A 36 24.30 10.76 -7.14
N VAL A 37 24.12 10.18 -8.35
CA VAL A 37 24.82 8.99 -8.79
C VAL A 37 26.15 9.38 -9.41
N ARG A 38 27.24 9.27 -8.62
CA ARG A 38 28.60 9.64 -9.03
C ARG A 38 29.18 8.68 -10.07
N GLU A 39 30.05 9.19 -10.95
CA GLU A 39 30.57 8.43 -12.10
C GLU A 39 31.53 7.30 -11.72
N ASP A 40 32.26 7.45 -10.64
CA ASP A 40 33.36 6.57 -10.23
C ASP A 40 32.91 5.31 -9.45
N THR A 41 31.70 5.28 -8.87
CA THR A 41 31.23 4.16 -8.08
C THR A 41 29.72 3.90 -8.21
N PRO A 42 29.26 3.14 -9.22
CA PRO A 42 27.88 2.65 -9.23
C PRO A 42 27.68 1.74 -7.99
N ARG A 43 26.64 2.03 -7.20
CA ARG A 43 26.40 1.35 -5.92
C ARG A 43 25.53 0.10 -6.05
N TYR A 44 24.58 0.13 -6.99
CA TYR A 44 23.49 -0.85 -7.02
C TYR A 44 23.29 -1.51 -8.37
N ARG A 45 23.93 -0.99 -9.46
CA ARG A 45 23.77 -1.48 -10.83
C ARG A 45 25.13 -1.67 -11.50
N CYS A 46 25.13 -2.27 -12.68
CA CYS A 46 26.36 -2.59 -13.44
C CYS A 46 27.18 -1.36 -13.83
N CYS A 47 26.57 -0.20 -13.96
CA CYS A 47 27.23 1.04 -14.34
C CYS A 47 26.37 2.27 -13.99
N VAL A 48 26.99 3.45 -13.97
CA VAL A 48 26.35 4.73 -13.68
C VAL A 48 25.18 5.05 -14.64
N TYR A 49 25.32 4.72 -15.92
CA TYR A 49 24.25 4.95 -16.90
C TYR A 49 22.98 4.16 -16.58
N LYS A 50 23.15 2.91 -16.17
CA LYS A 50 22.02 2.06 -15.78
C LYS A 50 21.38 2.57 -14.50
N GLU A 51 22.18 3.00 -13.54
CA GLU A 51 21.71 3.53 -12.27
C GLU A 51 20.92 4.83 -12.48
N ARG A 52 21.45 5.75 -13.29
CA ARG A 52 20.74 6.99 -13.69
C ARG A 52 19.45 6.71 -14.47
N ALA A 53 19.42 5.69 -15.32
CA ALA A 53 18.19 5.29 -16.02
C ALA A 53 17.12 4.77 -15.06
N VAL A 54 17.50 4.00 -14.04
CA VAL A 54 16.58 3.55 -12.97
C VAL A 54 16.08 4.74 -12.15
N LEU A 55 16.99 5.64 -11.78
CA LEU A 55 16.65 6.84 -11.01
C LEU A 55 15.71 7.76 -11.80
N LYS A 56 15.94 7.92 -13.10
CA LYS A 56 15.05 8.67 -14.00
C LYS A 56 13.62 8.10 -13.98
N ASN A 57 13.46 6.78 -14.15
CA ASN A 57 12.14 6.17 -14.11
C ASN A 57 11.45 6.39 -12.73
N ARG A 58 12.22 6.40 -11.65
CA ARG A 58 11.69 6.67 -10.30
C ARG A 58 11.25 8.13 -10.16
N ILE A 59 12.01 9.08 -10.72
CA ILE A 59 11.62 10.49 -10.77
C ILE A 59 10.32 10.66 -11.58
N ASP A 60 10.23 10.07 -12.78
CA ASP A 60 9.00 10.11 -13.58
C ASP A 60 7.77 9.59 -12.81
N MET A 61 7.92 8.46 -12.08
CA MET A 61 6.84 7.93 -11.23
C MET A 61 6.48 8.88 -10.09
N ALA A 62 7.48 9.42 -9.40
CA ALA A 62 7.26 10.36 -8.29
C ALA A 62 6.62 11.67 -8.77
N LEU A 63 6.88 12.08 -10.01
CA LEU A 63 6.20 13.19 -10.68
C LEU A 63 4.78 12.83 -11.17
N GLY A 64 4.34 11.57 -11.04
CA GLY A 64 3.04 11.12 -11.53
C GLY A 64 2.96 10.95 -13.04
N GLN A 65 4.09 10.82 -13.74
CA GLN A 65 4.20 10.74 -15.19
C GLN A 65 4.59 9.34 -15.69
N GLU A 66 4.65 9.15 -17.01
CA GLU A 66 5.13 7.91 -17.62
C GLU A 66 6.66 7.79 -17.52
N CYS A 67 7.17 6.56 -17.35
CA CYS A 67 8.61 6.28 -17.21
C CYS A 67 9.45 6.51 -18.49
N SER A 68 8.92 7.11 -19.51
CA SER A 68 9.61 7.43 -20.77
C SER A 68 9.78 8.94 -21.02
N SER A 69 9.22 9.77 -20.14
CA SER A 69 9.18 11.23 -20.31
C SER A 69 10.55 11.89 -20.18
N ASN A 70 10.67 13.09 -20.70
CA ASN A 70 11.74 14.00 -20.31
C ASN A 70 11.43 14.52 -18.90
N ILE A 71 12.32 14.30 -17.92
CA ILE A 71 12.05 14.66 -16.53
C ILE A 71 11.81 16.15 -16.30
N ILE A 72 12.41 17.03 -17.11
CA ILE A 72 12.16 18.47 -17.03
C ILE A 72 10.74 18.79 -17.54
N GLU A 73 10.34 18.18 -18.64
CA GLU A 73 8.99 18.27 -19.18
C GLU A 73 7.98 17.68 -18.20
N ALA A 74 8.29 16.50 -17.66
CA ALA A 74 7.48 15.82 -16.63
C ALA A 74 7.26 16.72 -15.40
N ALA A 75 8.30 17.41 -14.93
CA ALA A 75 8.22 18.36 -13.83
C ALA A 75 7.28 19.54 -14.15
N LYS A 76 7.42 20.12 -15.36
CA LYS A 76 6.53 21.21 -15.82
C LYS A 76 5.08 20.77 -15.92
N LEU A 77 4.82 19.59 -16.50
CA LEU A 77 3.47 19.03 -16.59
C LEU A 77 2.86 18.81 -15.21
N THR A 78 3.65 18.27 -14.28
CA THR A 78 3.15 18.01 -12.90
C THR A 78 2.77 19.29 -12.16
N LEU A 79 3.47 20.40 -12.43
CA LEU A 79 3.21 21.70 -11.81
C LEU A 79 2.00 22.42 -12.42
N ASN A 80 1.75 22.25 -13.72
CA ASN A 80 0.82 23.09 -14.46
C ASN A 80 -0.46 22.36 -14.91
N GLU A 81 -0.40 21.04 -15.05
CA GLU A 81 -1.52 20.24 -15.53
C GLU A 81 -2.18 19.43 -14.40
N PRO A 82 -3.46 19.07 -14.53
CA PRO A 82 -4.12 18.20 -13.57
C PRO A 82 -3.44 16.82 -13.50
N GLU A 83 -3.76 16.06 -12.46
CA GLU A 83 -3.22 14.71 -12.31
C GLU A 83 -3.64 13.80 -13.46
N ARG A 84 -2.70 13.02 -13.98
CA ARG A 84 -2.90 11.97 -14.98
C ARG A 84 -3.63 10.78 -14.34
N THR A 85 -4.95 10.81 -14.34
CA THR A 85 -5.80 9.72 -13.79
C THR A 85 -5.89 8.51 -14.69
N ASP A 86 -5.55 8.67 -15.96
CA ASP A 86 -5.41 7.60 -16.95
C ASP A 86 -4.23 6.67 -16.66
N LEU A 87 -3.24 7.13 -15.89
CA LEU A 87 -2.10 6.31 -15.48
C LEU A 87 -2.40 5.56 -14.16
N PRO A 88 -2.01 4.27 -14.07
CA PRO A 88 -2.23 3.49 -12.84
C PRO A 88 -1.40 4.04 -11.67
N ILE A 89 -1.90 3.89 -10.44
CA ILE A 89 -1.16 4.34 -9.24
C ILE A 89 0.15 3.56 -9.05
N ILE A 90 0.12 2.24 -9.19
CA ILE A 90 1.27 1.36 -9.05
C ILE A 90 1.69 0.82 -10.40
N ASP A 91 2.98 0.86 -10.72
CA ASP A 91 3.48 0.37 -12.00
C ASP A 91 4.92 -0.12 -11.93
N VAL A 92 5.39 -0.73 -13.01
CA VAL A 92 6.74 -1.26 -13.15
C VAL A 92 7.68 -0.18 -13.69
N LEU A 93 8.83 0.00 -13.04
CA LEU A 93 9.95 0.80 -13.55
C LEU A 93 10.72 -0.02 -14.59
N PRO A 94 10.60 0.25 -15.89
CA PRO A 94 11.17 -0.63 -16.93
C PRO A 94 12.69 -0.75 -16.86
N ALA A 95 13.38 0.32 -16.45
CA ALA A 95 14.84 0.32 -16.30
C ALA A 95 15.30 -0.53 -15.09
N ALA A 96 14.49 -0.72 -14.08
CA ALA A 96 14.83 -1.48 -12.88
C ALA A 96 14.46 -2.96 -12.95
N CYS A 97 13.53 -3.36 -13.83
CA CYS A 97 13.01 -4.72 -13.92
C CYS A 97 13.81 -5.58 -14.89
N ASP A 98 15.07 -5.91 -14.55
CA ASP A 98 15.99 -6.62 -15.43
C ASP A 98 16.90 -7.66 -14.73
N GLN A 99 16.87 -7.78 -13.40
CA GLN A 99 17.80 -8.62 -12.66
C GLN A 99 17.22 -9.98 -12.23
N CYS A 100 15.90 -10.16 -12.35
CA CYS A 100 15.29 -11.43 -11.98
C CYS A 100 15.64 -12.54 -12.97
N PRO A 101 15.79 -13.79 -12.47
CA PRO A 101 15.94 -14.94 -13.34
C PRO A 101 14.82 -15.01 -14.38
N ILE A 102 15.21 -15.40 -15.59
CA ILE A 102 14.30 -15.48 -16.74
C ILE A 102 13.53 -16.78 -16.71
N ASP A 103 14.25 -17.85 -16.37
CA ASP A 103 13.76 -19.22 -16.38
C ASP A 103 13.31 -19.65 -14.99
N ALA A 104 12.30 -20.52 -14.94
CA ALA A 104 11.76 -21.00 -13.67
C ALA A 104 12.64 -22.08 -13.02
N TYR A 105 13.32 -22.92 -13.82
CA TYR A 105 14.03 -24.08 -13.30
C TYR A 105 15.54 -24.01 -13.49
N TYR A 106 16.28 -24.26 -12.39
CA TYR A 106 17.75 -24.25 -12.37
C TYR A 106 18.29 -25.48 -11.67
N VAL A 107 19.43 -25.98 -12.17
CA VAL A 107 20.19 -27.05 -11.52
C VAL A 107 21.23 -26.45 -10.58
N THR A 108 21.17 -26.82 -9.31
CA THR A 108 22.11 -26.37 -8.27
C THR A 108 23.34 -27.28 -8.18
N ASP A 109 24.34 -26.89 -7.39
CA ASP A 109 25.57 -27.67 -7.12
C ASP A 109 25.29 -28.96 -6.33
N MET A 110 24.06 -29.17 -5.87
CA MET A 110 23.64 -30.43 -5.25
C MET A 110 23.45 -31.56 -6.28
N CYS A 111 23.57 -31.30 -7.58
CA CYS A 111 23.49 -32.35 -8.60
C CYS A 111 24.63 -33.35 -8.43
N ARG A 112 24.27 -34.64 -8.28
CA ARG A 112 25.20 -35.76 -8.05
C ARG A 112 25.47 -36.61 -9.28
N HIS A 113 25.08 -36.13 -10.46
CA HIS A 113 25.27 -36.91 -11.70
C HIS A 113 24.82 -38.37 -11.56
N CYS A 114 23.63 -38.60 -11.01
CA CYS A 114 23.15 -39.95 -10.69
C CYS A 114 22.94 -40.79 -11.96
N ILE A 115 23.35 -42.08 -11.93
CA ILE A 115 23.28 -42.99 -13.07
C ILE A 115 21.87 -43.17 -13.64
N THR A 116 20.84 -43.04 -12.80
CA THR A 116 19.44 -43.21 -13.22
C THR A 116 18.91 -42.08 -14.09
N HIS A 117 19.56 -40.91 -14.11
CA HIS A 117 19.22 -39.74 -14.90
C HIS A 117 17.71 -39.43 -14.95
N LYS A 118 16.99 -39.62 -13.82
CA LYS A 118 15.51 -39.47 -13.79
C LYS A 118 15.01 -38.13 -14.32
N CYS A 119 15.73 -37.03 -14.02
CA CYS A 119 15.39 -35.72 -14.53
C CYS A 119 15.42 -35.61 -16.05
N MET A 120 16.45 -36.22 -16.68
CA MET A 120 16.64 -36.27 -18.13
C MET A 120 15.62 -37.19 -18.79
N ASN A 121 15.47 -38.45 -18.27
CA ASN A 121 14.60 -39.45 -18.82
C ASN A 121 13.10 -39.10 -18.76
N ASN A 122 12.69 -38.26 -17.80
CA ASN A 122 11.32 -37.79 -17.66
C ASN A 122 11.07 -36.43 -18.32
N CYS A 123 12.06 -35.88 -19.00
CA CYS A 123 11.86 -34.60 -19.70
C CYS A 123 11.13 -34.79 -21.04
N PRO A 124 9.88 -34.29 -21.19
CA PRO A 124 9.09 -34.52 -22.43
C PRO A 124 9.69 -33.86 -23.66
N LYS A 125 10.49 -32.80 -23.46
CA LYS A 125 11.16 -32.05 -24.53
C LYS A 125 12.63 -32.38 -24.68
N LYS A 126 13.13 -33.37 -23.94
CA LYS A 126 14.56 -33.76 -23.92
C LYS A 126 15.48 -32.55 -23.76
N ALA A 127 15.04 -31.57 -22.94
CA ALA A 127 15.75 -30.33 -22.69
C ALA A 127 16.89 -30.46 -21.67
N ILE A 128 17.16 -31.68 -21.16
CA ILE A 128 18.19 -31.90 -20.12
C ILE A 128 19.30 -32.76 -20.69
N SER A 129 20.52 -32.29 -20.58
CA SER A 129 21.74 -33.03 -20.92
C SER A 129 22.71 -33.00 -19.74
N ILE A 130 23.73 -33.87 -19.81
CA ILE A 130 24.83 -33.84 -18.83
C ILE A 130 26.01 -33.10 -19.45
N ILE A 131 26.50 -32.11 -18.75
CA ILE A 131 27.68 -31.29 -19.13
C ILE A 131 28.56 -31.18 -17.90
N GLN A 132 29.84 -31.56 -18.02
CA GLN A 132 30.83 -31.51 -16.91
C GLN A 132 30.28 -32.14 -15.63
N ASP A 133 29.83 -33.39 -15.73
CA ASP A 133 29.30 -34.22 -14.62
C ASP A 133 28.09 -33.61 -13.88
N ARG A 134 27.33 -32.74 -14.56
CA ARG A 134 26.17 -32.05 -14.01
C ARG A 134 25.03 -31.98 -15.03
N ALA A 135 23.81 -32.11 -14.56
CA ALA A 135 22.63 -31.85 -15.40
C ALA A 135 22.58 -30.37 -15.82
N PHE A 136 22.34 -30.15 -17.10
CA PHE A 136 22.14 -28.85 -17.70
C PHE A 136 20.75 -28.81 -18.35
N ILE A 137 20.00 -27.71 -18.13
CA ILE A 137 18.69 -27.52 -18.75
C ILE A 137 18.85 -26.55 -19.91
N ASP A 138 18.63 -27.04 -21.12
CA ASP A 138 18.58 -26.22 -22.32
C ASP A 138 17.31 -25.35 -22.31
N LYS A 139 17.52 -24.08 -22.07
CA LYS A 139 16.45 -23.10 -21.89
C LYS A 139 15.63 -22.84 -23.15
N THR A 140 16.20 -23.10 -24.34
CA THR A 140 15.51 -22.98 -25.62
C THR A 140 14.49 -24.09 -25.87
N LYS A 141 14.69 -25.24 -25.23
CA LYS A 141 13.82 -26.44 -25.35
C LYS A 141 12.90 -26.60 -24.15
N CYS A 142 13.26 -25.98 -23.01
CA CYS A 142 12.52 -26.16 -21.76
C CYS A 142 11.15 -25.47 -21.83
N ILE A 143 10.10 -26.23 -21.52
CA ILE A 143 8.71 -25.74 -21.43
C ILE A 143 8.27 -25.50 -19.97
N GLU A 144 9.19 -25.47 -19.04
CA GLU A 144 8.97 -25.16 -17.62
C GLU A 144 7.88 -26.01 -16.92
N CYS A 145 7.75 -27.29 -17.31
CA CYS A 145 6.70 -28.20 -16.79
C CYS A 145 6.97 -28.75 -15.38
N GLY A 146 8.14 -28.53 -14.77
CA GLY A 146 8.49 -28.94 -13.42
C GLY A 146 8.78 -30.43 -13.18
N ARG A 147 8.58 -31.33 -14.16
CA ARG A 147 8.77 -32.80 -13.99
C ARG A 147 10.18 -33.14 -13.51
N CYS A 148 11.21 -32.48 -14.02
CA CYS A 148 12.60 -32.72 -13.63
C CYS A 148 12.85 -32.41 -12.14
N LYS A 149 12.22 -31.39 -11.58
CA LYS A 149 12.27 -31.05 -10.16
C LYS A 149 11.66 -32.16 -9.31
N GLN A 150 10.45 -32.64 -9.69
CA GLN A 150 9.75 -33.70 -8.97
C GLN A 150 10.53 -35.03 -8.99
N MET A 151 11.22 -35.33 -10.10
CA MET A 151 11.93 -36.57 -10.29
C MET A 151 13.35 -36.58 -9.71
N CYS A 152 13.88 -35.44 -9.26
CA CYS A 152 15.23 -35.37 -8.73
C CYS A 152 15.27 -35.85 -7.26
N PRO A 153 15.94 -37.00 -6.94
CA PRO A 153 15.96 -37.54 -5.59
C PRO A 153 16.79 -36.69 -4.61
N TYR A 154 17.66 -35.83 -5.14
CA TYR A 154 18.52 -34.92 -4.35
C TYR A 154 17.95 -33.50 -4.20
N GLY A 155 16.79 -33.19 -4.78
CA GLY A 155 16.27 -31.84 -4.79
C GLY A 155 17.18 -30.80 -5.48
N ALA A 156 18.08 -31.29 -6.35
CA ALA A 156 19.09 -30.46 -7.00
C ALA A 156 18.52 -29.53 -8.09
N ILE A 157 17.25 -29.69 -8.46
CA ILE A 157 16.57 -28.81 -9.41
C ILE A 157 15.57 -27.97 -8.64
N ILE A 158 15.83 -26.67 -8.60
CA ILE A 158 15.00 -25.68 -7.90
C ILE A 158 14.13 -24.93 -8.89
N GLU A 159 12.99 -24.49 -8.40
CA GLU A 159 12.07 -23.60 -9.09
C GLU A 159 12.20 -22.20 -8.49
N ILE A 160 12.42 -21.22 -9.34
CA ILE A 160 12.59 -19.82 -8.93
C ILE A 160 11.40 -19.02 -9.44
N HIS A 161 10.58 -18.56 -8.54
CA HIS A 161 9.50 -17.62 -8.84
C HIS A 161 9.98 -16.18 -8.59
N ARG A 162 9.63 -15.27 -9.48
CA ARG A 162 9.89 -13.86 -9.24
C ARG A 162 9.15 -13.38 -7.99
N PRO A 163 9.79 -12.66 -7.09
CA PRO A 163 9.17 -12.25 -5.83
C PRO A 163 7.85 -11.50 -6.01
N CYS A 164 7.75 -10.60 -7.00
CA CYS A 164 6.53 -9.85 -7.29
C CYS A 164 5.36 -10.74 -7.78
N VAL A 165 5.65 -11.75 -8.60
CA VAL A 165 4.63 -12.71 -9.08
C VAL A 165 4.12 -13.55 -7.91
N ARG A 166 5.04 -14.05 -7.07
CA ARG A 166 4.68 -14.86 -5.88
C ARG A 166 3.91 -14.08 -4.83
N ALA A 167 4.21 -12.78 -4.68
CA ALA A 167 3.54 -11.91 -3.72
C ALA A 167 2.14 -11.47 -4.17
N CYS A 168 1.81 -11.65 -5.45
CA CYS A 168 0.51 -11.24 -5.98
C CYS A 168 -0.55 -12.33 -5.75
N ALA A 169 -1.26 -12.26 -4.64
CA ALA A 169 -2.31 -13.21 -4.25
C ALA A 169 -3.46 -13.33 -5.27
N ILE A 170 -3.68 -12.28 -6.06
CA ILE A 170 -4.76 -12.24 -7.08
C ILE A 170 -4.27 -12.59 -8.50
N GLY A 171 -2.98 -12.88 -8.69
CA GLY A 171 -2.43 -13.24 -9.99
C GLY A 171 -2.46 -12.12 -11.05
N ALA A 172 -2.41 -10.85 -10.63
CA ALA A 172 -2.42 -9.70 -11.54
C ALA A 172 -1.05 -9.42 -12.16
N ILE A 173 0.01 -10.17 -11.85
CA ILE A 173 1.36 -9.94 -12.38
C ILE A 173 1.79 -11.12 -13.23
N SER A 174 2.15 -10.81 -14.46
CA SER A 174 2.71 -11.74 -15.43
C SER A 174 4.10 -11.28 -15.91
N ILE A 175 4.73 -12.08 -16.75
CA ILE A 175 6.00 -11.74 -17.40
C ILE A 175 5.71 -11.47 -18.87
N GLY A 176 6.00 -10.27 -19.33
CA GLY A 176 5.82 -9.86 -20.71
C GLY A 176 6.89 -10.43 -21.66
N GLU A 177 6.71 -10.22 -22.96
CA GLU A 177 7.62 -10.66 -24.03
C GLU A 177 9.04 -10.10 -23.87
N ASN A 178 9.15 -8.88 -23.36
CA ASN A 178 10.43 -8.23 -23.03
C ASN A 178 11.07 -8.75 -21.73
N ARG A 179 10.49 -9.82 -21.14
CA ARG A 179 10.93 -10.46 -19.88
C ARG A 179 10.85 -9.56 -18.65
N LYS A 180 10.12 -8.46 -18.73
CA LYS A 180 9.80 -7.59 -17.59
C LYS A 180 8.47 -8.00 -16.97
N ALA A 181 8.27 -7.65 -15.72
CA ALA A 181 6.97 -7.81 -15.09
C ALA A 181 5.94 -6.87 -15.76
N VAL A 182 4.72 -7.35 -15.90
CA VAL A 182 3.58 -6.59 -16.39
C VAL A 182 2.45 -6.75 -15.38
N ILE A 183 1.83 -5.64 -15.02
CA ILE A 183 0.68 -5.60 -14.11
C ILE A 183 -0.59 -5.48 -14.94
N ASP A 184 -1.50 -6.42 -14.77
CA ASP A 184 -2.88 -6.33 -15.26
C ASP A 184 -3.67 -5.42 -14.31
N HIS A 185 -3.87 -4.16 -14.70
CA HIS A 185 -4.47 -3.13 -13.86
C HIS A 185 -5.98 -3.33 -13.66
N GLU A 186 -6.65 -4.08 -14.51
CA GLU A 186 -8.06 -4.43 -14.32
C GLU A 186 -8.20 -5.39 -13.13
N LYS A 187 -7.31 -6.38 -13.03
CA LYS A 187 -7.26 -7.30 -11.91
C LYS A 187 -6.60 -6.72 -10.67
N CYS A 188 -5.64 -5.81 -10.83
CA CYS A 188 -4.83 -5.28 -9.74
C CYS A 188 -5.69 -4.53 -8.72
N VAL A 189 -5.61 -4.91 -7.44
CA VAL A 189 -6.30 -4.26 -6.31
C VAL A 189 -5.42 -3.20 -5.61
N SER A 190 -4.27 -2.87 -6.17
CA SER A 190 -3.32 -1.87 -5.65
C SER A 190 -2.88 -2.08 -4.19
N CYS A 191 -2.81 -3.33 -3.73
CA CYS A 191 -2.44 -3.66 -2.34
C CYS A 191 -0.96 -3.42 -2.01
N GLY A 192 -0.08 -3.18 -2.99
CA GLY A 192 1.34 -2.88 -2.77
C GLY A 192 2.25 -4.07 -2.42
N ALA A 193 1.74 -5.29 -2.25
CA ALA A 193 2.53 -6.46 -1.88
C ALA A 193 3.70 -6.74 -2.83
N CYS A 194 3.50 -6.55 -4.13
CA CYS A 194 4.52 -6.72 -5.17
C CYS A 194 5.65 -5.66 -5.07
N ARG A 195 5.32 -4.43 -4.65
CA ARG A 195 6.29 -3.35 -4.43
C ARG A 195 7.23 -3.71 -3.27
N ASN A 196 6.68 -4.15 -2.15
CA ASN A 196 7.46 -4.55 -0.99
C ASN A 196 8.27 -5.83 -1.21
N ALA A 197 7.75 -6.75 -2.03
CA ALA A 197 8.45 -8.00 -2.35
C ALA A 197 9.60 -7.83 -3.36
N CYS A 198 9.66 -6.72 -4.12
CA CYS A 198 10.66 -6.53 -5.15
C CYS A 198 12.02 -6.10 -4.59
N PRO A 199 13.07 -6.98 -4.58
CA PRO A 199 14.36 -6.63 -4.00
C PRO A 199 15.13 -5.59 -4.82
N PHE A 200 14.68 -5.29 -6.03
CA PHE A 200 15.30 -4.32 -6.93
C PHE A 200 14.57 -2.98 -6.96
N GLY A 201 13.47 -2.85 -6.21
CA GLY A 201 12.62 -1.66 -6.24
C GLY A 201 12.11 -1.32 -7.65
N ALA A 202 11.81 -2.36 -8.44
CA ALA A 202 11.34 -2.20 -9.81
C ALA A 202 9.83 -1.99 -9.93
N ILE A 203 9.12 -1.93 -8.82
CA ILE A 203 7.70 -1.59 -8.76
C ILE A 203 7.57 -0.44 -7.77
N ASP A 204 6.89 0.62 -8.19
CA ASP A 204 6.71 1.81 -7.36
C ASP A 204 5.32 2.42 -7.59
N GLU A 205 4.99 3.45 -6.82
CA GLU A 205 3.73 4.17 -6.88
C GLU A 205 3.90 5.61 -7.34
N ARG A 206 2.86 6.19 -7.92
CA ARG A 206 2.81 7.62 -8.26
C ARG A 206 2.52 8.44 -7.02
N SER A 207 3.22 9.57 -6.92
CA SER A 207 3.15 10.46 -5.75
C SER A 207 2.27 11.69 -6.03
N ASN A 208 1.64 12.18 -4.96
CA ASN A 208 0.89 13.42 -4.96
C ASN A 208 1.63 14.57 -4.21
N ILE A 209 2.87 14.33 -3.74
CA ILE A 209 3.61 15.31 -2.92
C ILE A 209 3.65 16.69 -3.57
N ILE A 210 4.08 16.77 -4.82
CA ILE A 210 4.26 18.05 -5.53
C ILE A 210 2.95 18.81 -5.62
N ARG A 211 1.86 18.10 -5.89
CA ARG A 211 0.53 18.70 -5.99
C ARG A 211 0.07 19.26 -4.66
N VAL A 212 0.24 18.52 -3.57
CA VAL A 212 -0.11 18.98 -2.22
C VAL A 212 0.72 20.21 -1.83
N ILE A 213 2.02 20.20 -2.10
CA ILE A 213 2.89 21.39 -1.86
C ILE A 213 2.37 22.59 -2.65
N ARG A 214 1.99 22.40 -3.92
CA ARG A 214 1.45 23.50 -4.75
C ARG A 214 0.12 24.03 -4.23
N GLU A 215 -0.78 23.19 -3.76
CA GLU A 215 -2.04 23.62 -3.15
C GLU A 215 -1.79 24.50 -1.92
N ILE A 216 -0.82 24.12 -1.07
CA ILE A 216 -0.40 24.91 0.09
C ILE A 216 0.22 26.24 -0.34
N GLN A 217 1.14 26.24 -1.32
CA GLN A 217 1.80 27.46 -1.82
C GLN A 217 0.82 28.43 -2.48
N GLN A 218 -0.27 27.94 -3.07
CA GLN A 218 -1.34 28.78 -3.62
C GLN A 218 -2.25 29.38 -2.55
N GLY A 219 -1.99 29.12 -1.28
CA GLY A 219 -2.78 29.65 -0.16
C GLY A 219 -4.16 29.01 0.00
N LYS A 220 -4.39 27.84 -0.60
CA LYS A 220 -5.65 27.11 -0.41
C LYS A 220 -5.74 26.57 1.01
N GLN A 221 -6.96 26.40 1.50
CA GLN A 221 -7.20 25.75 2.78
C GLN A 221 -6.99 24.23 2.60
N VAL A 222 -5.77 23.75 2.90
CA VAL A 222 -5.43 22.33 2.81
C VAL A 222 -5.58 21.69 4.18
N ILE A 223 -6.41 20.65 4.28
CA ILE A 223 -6.70 19.94 5.54
C ILE A 223 -6.15 18.54 5.47
N ALA A 224 -5.34 18.17 6.47
CA ALA A 224 -4.78 16.84 6.61
C ALA A 224 -5.73 15.92 7.38
N LEU A 225 -6.06 14.76 6.79
CA LEU A 225 -6.83 13.68 7.42
C LEU A 225 -5.85 12.55 7.76
N VAL A 226 -5.48 12.42 9.04
CA VAL A 226 -4.39 11.56 9.47
C VAL A 226 -4.92 10.22 9.97
N ALA A 227 -4.50 9.13 9.35
CA ALA A 227 -4.84 7.78 9.79
C ALA A 227 -4.23 7.46 11.16
N PRO A 228 -4.97 6.84 12.10
CA PRO A 228 -4.45 6.46 13.43
C PRO A 228 -3.21 5.55 13.35
N SER A 229 -3.04 4.81 12.27
CA SER A 229 -1.85 3.97 12.01
C SER A 229 -0.53 4.74 11.91
N ILE A 230 -0.53 6.07 11.92
CA ILE A 230 0.68 6.91 11.96
C ILE A 230 1.41 6.82 13.31
N VAL A 231 0.68 6.47 14.38
CA VAL A 231 1.22 6.39 15.73
C VAL A 231 2.32 5.34 15.79
N GLY A 232 3.52 5.75 16.20
CA GLY A 232 4.70 4.89 16.29
C GLY A 232 5.48 4.70 15.00
N GLN A 233 5.00 5.21 13.84
CA GLN A 233 5.70 5.06 12.56
C GLN A 233 7.06 5.74 12.54
N TYR A 234 7.20 6.87 13.21
CA TYR A 234 8.45 7.64 13.27
C TYR A 234 9.23 7.42 14.57
N GLY A 235 8.90 6.33 15.29
CA GLY A 235 9.51 5.94 16.55
C GLY A 235 8.66 6.28 17.78
N LEU A 236 8.93 5.59 18.90
CA LEU A 236 8.14 5.69 20.14
C LEU A 236 8.18 7.07 20.82
N LYS A 237 9.19 7.89 20.50
CA LYS A 237 9.37 9.21 21.11
C LYS A 237 8.58 10.32 20.40
N ILE A 238 8.13 10.08 19.17
CA ILE A 238 7.36 11.06 18.40
C ILE A 238 5.89 10.96 18.82
N THR A 239 5.37 12.05 19.37
CA THR A 239 3.98 12.16 19.82
C THR A 239 3.06 12.63 18.70
N MET A 240 1.75 12.40 18.83
CA MET A 240 0.77 12.94 17.89
C MET A 240 0.78 14.47 17.89
N ALA A 241 0.97 15.13 19.02
CA ALA A 241 1.09 16.59 19.11
C ALA A 241 2.25 17.12 18.24
N GLN A 242 3.40 16.45 18.26
CA GLN A 242 4.54 16.81 17.38
C GLN A 242 4.21 16.59 15.90
N ILE A 243 3.46 15.55 15.56
CA ILE A 243 3.02 15.30 14.17
C ILE A 243 2.08 16.43 13.72
N TYR A 244 1.10 16.79 14.55
CA TYR A 244 0.18 17.90 14.28
C TYR A 244 0.93 19.22 14.08
N GLU A 245 1.83 19.57 15.00
CA GLU A 245 2.66 20.77 14.93
C GLU A 245 3.48 20.83 13.62
N ALA A 246 4.12 19.72 13.24
CA ALA A 246 4.90 19.64 12.01
C ALA A 246 4.04 19.86 10.76
N LEU A 247 2.84 19.25 10.71
CA LEU A 247 1.91 19.43 9.59
C LEU A 247 1.40 20.87 9.49
N GLN A 248 1.03 21.49 10.61
CA GLN A 248 0.63 22.91 10.64
C GLN A 248 1.78 23.82 10.20
N LYS A 249 3.01 23.54 10.65
CA LYS A 249 4.21 24.28 10.25
C LYS A 249 4.52 24.11 8.76
N ALA A 250 4.17 22.96 8.17
CA ALA A 250 4.27 22.76 6.73
C ALA A 250 3.26 23.58 5.93
N GLY A 251 2.14 23.99 6.53
CA GLY A 251 1.12 24.83 5.92
C GLY A 251 -0.26 24.18 5.80
N PHE A 252 -0.48 23.01 6.43
CA PHE A 252 -1.84 22.48 6.57
C PHE A 252 -2.65 23.38 7.51
N ALA A 253 -3.84 23.82 7.06
CA ALA A 253 -4.69 24.72 7.81
C ALA A 253 -5.35 24.07 9.04
N GLU A 254 -5.68 22.78 8.91
CA GLU A 254 -6.25 21.97 9.98
C GLU A 254 -5.74 20.53 9.84
N VAL A 255 -5.63 19.83 10.94
CA VAL A 255 -5.23 18.40 10.98
C VAL A 255 -6.29 17.66 11.77
N VAL A 256 -6.88 16.63 11.17
CA VAL A 256 -8.00 15.87 11.73
C VAL A 256 -7.63 14.39 11.80
N GLU A 257 -7.97 13.74 12.91
CA GLU A 257 -7.74 12.32 13.11
C GLU A 257 -8.86 11.50 12.46
N VAL A 258 -8.51 10.61 11.54
CA VAL A 258 -9.50 9.77 10.80
C VAL A 258 -10.21 8.75 11.70
N GLY A 259 -9.77 8.59 12.95
CA GLY A 259 -10.49 7.84 13.97
C GLY A 259 -11.94 8.30 14.16
N VAL A 260 -12.21 9.62 14.02
CA VAL A 260 -13.57 10.18 14.02
C VAL A 260 -14.40 9.63 12.85
N GLY A 261 -13.82 9.58 11.65
CA GLY A 261 -14.48 8.97 10.50
C GLY A 261 -14.74 7.48 10.70
N ALA A 262 -13.86 6.77 11.44
CA ALA A 262 -14.04 5.37 11.78
C ALA A 262 -15.23 5.16 12.75
N ASP A 263 -15.43 6.05 13.72
CA ASP A 263 -16.58 6.01 14.60
C ASP A 263 -17.89 6.22 13.84
N ILE A 264 -17.96 7.22 12.96
CA ILE A 264 -19.14 7.44 12.11
C ILE A 264 -19.40 6.25 11.17
N THR A 265 -18.33 5.69 10.56
CA THR A 265 -18.42 4.49 9.74
C THR A 265 -18.99 3.31 10.53
N SER A 266 -18.56 3.12 11.80
CA SER A 266 -19.07 2.05 12.67
C SER A 266 -20.57 2.17 12.92
N VAL A 267 -21.08 3.38 13.14
CA VAL A 267 -22.52 3.62 13.34
C VAL A 267 -23.30 3.26 12.07
N LYS A 268 -22.89 3.80 10.91
CA LYS A 268 -23.54 3.52 9.62
C LYS A 268 -23.50 2.03 9.27
N GLU A 269 -22.36 1.38 9.49
CA GLU A 269 -22.18 -0.05 9.19
C GLU A 269 -22.96 -0.94 10.15
N ALA A 270 -23.13 -0.53 11.43
CA ALA A 270 -24.00 -1.21 12.38
C ALA A 270 -25.50 -1.08 12.04
N GLU A 271 -25.94 0.11 11.63
CA GLU A 271 -27.30 0.33 11.14
C GLU A 271 -27.60 -0.52 9.92
N GLU A 272 -26.69 -0.52 8.96
CA GLU A 272 -26.79 -1.33 7.72
C GLU A 272 -26.82 -2.84 8.06
N TYR A 273 -25.96 -3.29 9.00
CA TYR A 273 -25.94 -4.67 9.46
C TYR A 273 -27.30 -5.08 10.05
N LEU A 274 -27.86 -4.29 10.94
CA LEU A 274 -29.14 -4.57 11.58
C LEU A 274 -30.31 -4.59 10.59
N GLU A 275 -30.25 -3.79 9.53
CA GLU A 275 -31.26 -3.79 8.48
C GLU A 275 -31.14 -5.01 7.54
N LYS A 276 -29.90 -5.34 7.13
CA LYS A 276 -29.67 -6.31 6.05
C LYS A 276 -29.52 -7.74 6.54
N VAL A 277 -28.70 -7.97 7.57
CA VAL A 277 -28.26 -9.33 7.91
C VAL A 277 -29.36 -10.19 8.50
N PRO A 278 -30.16 -9.74 9.52
CA PRO A 278 -31.18 -10.58 10.09
C PRO A 278 -32.32 -10.94 9.13
N ALA A 279 -32.59 -10.08 8.14
CA ALA A 279 -33.79 -10.19 7.30
C ALA A 279 -33.54 -10.57 5.84
N LYS A 280 -32.40 -10.18 5.27
CA LYS A 280 -32.18 -10.21 3.81
C LYS A 280 -30.99 -11.06 3.38
N GLN A 281 -29.97 -11.23 4.23
CA GLN A 281 -28.73 -11.91 3.85
C GLN A 281 -28.08 -12.64 5.04
N GLY A 282 -27.32 -13.73 4.75
CA GLY A 282 -26.72 -14.55 5.79
C GLY A 282 -25.54 -13.87 6.50
N PHE A 283 -24.78 -13.02 5.76
CA PHE A 283 -23.64 -12.29 6.32
C PHE A 283 -23.42 -10.97 5.57
N MET A 284 -22.65 -10.07 6.17
CA MET A 284 -22.16 -8.83 5.58
C MET A 284 -20.62 -8.74 5.73
N THR A 285 -19.94 -8.10 4.79
CA THR A 285 -18.51 -7.82 4.91
C THR A 285 -18.27 -6.34 5.10
N SER A 286 -17.18 -5.98 5.78
CA SER A 286 -16.73 -4.59 5.88
C SER A 286 -16.36 -4.01 4.50
N SER A 287 -16.44 -2.68 4.36
CA SER A 287 -16.08 -1.93 3.13
C SER A 287 -14.84 -1.06 3.29
N CYS A 288 -14.27 -0.94 4.49
CA CYS A 288 -13.21 0.03 4.81
C CYS A 288 -11.88 -0.19 4.07
N CYS A 289 -11.60 -1.40 3.54
CA CYS A 289 -10.40 -1.72 2.77
C CYS A 289 -10.69 -1.80 1.27
N PRO A 290 -10.28 -0.81 0.43
CA PRO A 290 -10.59 -0.80 -1.01
C PRO A 290 -10.03 -2.01 -1.77
N ALA A 291 -8.85 -2.51 -1.35
CA ALA A 291 -8.25 -3.69 -1.95
C ALA A 291 -9.03 -4.97 -1.64
N PHE A 292 -9.64 -5.08 -0.46
CA PHE A 292 -10.53 -6.18 -0.10
C PHE A 292 -11.85 -6.10 -0.86
N VAL A 293 -12.46 -4.93 -0.94
CA VAL A 293 -13.68 -4.70 -1.72
C VAL A 293 -13.48 -5.09 -3.19
N LYS A 294 -12.38 -4.64 -3.81
CA LYS A 294 -12.05 -5.00 -5.21
C LYS A 294 -11.76 -6.50 -5.36
N LEU A 295 -11.11 -7.13 -4.36
CA LEU A 295 -10.90 -8.58 -4.35
C LEU A 295 -12.22 -9.34 -4.44
N ILE A 296 -13.21 -9.00 -3.60
CA ILE A 296 -14.51 -9.66 -3.60
C ILE A 296 -15.17 -9.48 -4.97
N LYS A 297 -15.28 -8.24 -5.45
CA LYS A 297 -15.91 -7.94 -6.74
C LYS A 297 -15.31 -8.68 -7.93
N THR A 298 -14.00 -8.99 -7.87
CA THR A 298 -13.28 -9.62 -8.98
C THR A 298 -13.08 -11.13 -8.84
N GLN A 299 -12.95 -11.66 -7.61
CA GLN A 299 -12.61 -13.08 -7.40
C GLN A 299 -13.68 -13.89 -6.64
N VAL A 300 -14.64 -13.23 -5.99
CA VAL A 300 -15.77 -13.85 -5.30
C VAL A 300 -17.05 -13.07 -5.64
N PRO A 301 -17.40 -12.90 -6.94
CA PRO A 301 -18.48 -12.02 -7.36
C PRO A 301 -19.85 -12.42 -6.80
N GLU A 302 -20.01 -13.69 -6.40
CA GLU A 302 -21.20 -14.20 -5.72
C GLU A 302 -21.43 -13.60 -4.33
N ALA A 303 -20.41 -12.97 -3.74
CA ALA A 303 -20.49 -12.25 -2.47
C ALA A 303 -20.48 -10.71 -2.64
N ALA A 304 -20.53 -10.20 -3.87
CA ALA A 304 -20.43 -8.77 -4.11
C ALA A 304 -21.59 -7.95 -3.49
N ASP A 305 -22.79 -8.56 -3.39
CA ASP A 305 -23.96 -8.00 -2.74
C ASP A 305 -23.91 -8.06 -1.19
N LYS A 306 -22.91 -8.71 -0.62
CA LYS A 306 -22.66 -8.80 0.82
C LYS A 306 -21.70 -7.74 1.35
N ILE A 307 -21.08 -6.98 0.45
CA ILE A 307 -20.19 -5.88 0.84
C ILE A 307 -21.05 -4.76 1.44
N SER A 308 -20.64 -4.19 2.57
CA SER A 308 -21.26 -2.99 3.12
C SER A 308 -21.19 -1.83 2.12
N ASP A 309 -22.29 -1.08 2.00
CA ASP A 309 -22.37 0.14 1.19
C ASP A 309 -21.78 1.36 1.92
N THR A 310 -21.42 1.20 3.19
CA THR A 310 -20.91 2.29 4.03
C THR A 310 -19.56 2.80 3.51
N PRO A 311 -19.38 4.12 3.34
CA PRO A 311 -18.10 4.71 2.94
C PRO A 311 -17.00 4.40 3.94
N SER A 312 -15.76 4.29 3.45
CA SER A 312 -14.60 4.05 4.31
C SER A 312 -14.36 5.21 5.28
N PRO A 313 -13.67 4.99 6.43
CA PRO A 313 -13.32 6.06 7.37
C PRO A 313 -12.64 7.28 6.74
N MET A 314 -11.83 7.08 5.71
CA MET A 314 -11.21 8.15 4.93
C MET A 314 -12.26 9.03 4.26
N LEU A 315 -13.20 8.42 3.54
CA LEU A 315 -14.26 9.13 2.84
C LEU A 315 -15.22 9.79 3.83
N THR A 316 -15.66 9.08 4.86
CA THR A 316 -16.57 9.60 5.89
C THR A 316 -15.97 10.82 6.61
N CYS A 317 -14.69 10.75 6.98
CA CYS A 317 -13.99 11.89 7.57
C CYS A 317 -13.87 13.06 6.58
N ALA A 318 -13.58 12.78 5.31
CA ALA A 318 -13.50 13.82 4.27
C ALA A 318 -14.86 14.47 4.00
N GLU A 319 -15.96 13.71 4.00
CA GLU A 319 -17.33 14.23 3.90
C GLU A 319 -17.66 15.19 5.05
N LEU A 320 -17.31 14.82 6.28
CA LEU A 320 -17.48 15.68 7.46
C LEU A 320 -16.73 17.00 7.29
N ILE A 321 -15.51 16.97 6.79
CA ILE A 321 -14.72 18.17 6.52
C ILE A 321 -15.31 19.00 5.38
N LYS A 322 -15.78 18.39 4.30
CA LYS A 322 -16.42 19.11 3.19
C LYS A 322 -17.75 19.76 3.57
N GLN A 323 -18.47 19.20 4.53
CA GLN A 323 -19.66 19.86 5.09
C GLN A 323 -19.29 21.13 5.84
N LYS A 324 -18.18 21.12 6.61
CA LYS A 324 -17.68 22.28 7.35
C LYS A 324 -16.98 23.29 6.44
N TYR A 325 -16.21 22.80 5.48
CA TYR A 325 -15.37 23.58 4.56
C TYR A 325 -15.53 23.10 3.11
N PRO A 326 -16.56 23.51 2.38
CA PRO A 326 -16.89 22.95 1.05
C PRO A 326 -15.77 23.06 0.02
N TYR A 327 -14.91 24.08 0.13
CA TYR A 327 -13.83 24.33 -0.83
C TYR A 327 -12.43 23.93 -0.34
N ALA A 328 -12.34 23.35 0.86
CA ALA A 328 -11.05 22.90 1.38
C ALA A 328 -10.47 21.75 0.51
N VAL A 329 -9.16 21.77 0.38
CA VAL A 329 -8.42 20.64 -0.23
C VAL A 329 -8.17 19.59 0.86
N THR A 330 -8.74 18.42 0.72
CA THR A 330 -8.60 17.32 1.67
C THR A 330 -7.46 16.39 1.25
N VAL A 331 -6.56 16.11 2.18
CA VAL A 331 -5.39 15.24 1.96
C VAL A 331 -5.39 14.14 3.02
N PHE A 332 -5.60 12.90 2.60
CA PHE A 332 -5.46 11.75 3.50
C PHE A 332 -3.98 11.39 3.65
N ILE A 333 -3.55 11.16 4.89
CA ILE A 333 -2.19 10.71 5.24
C ILE A 333 -2.30 9.32 5.85
N GLY A 334 -1.83 8.30 5.13
CA GLY A 334 -2.01 6.91 5.58
C GLY A 334 -1.09 5.90 4.88
N PRO A 335 -1.08 4.63 5.32
CA PRO A 335 -0.10 3.63 4.90
C PRO A 335 -0.50 2.83 3.66
N CYS A 336 -1.38 3.35 2.78
CA CYS A 336 -2.12 2.50 1.85
C CYS A 336 -2.15 3.03 0.41
N ILE A 337 -1.59 2.25 -0.52
CA ILE A 337 -1.64 2.56 -1.96
C ILE A 337 -3.07 2.47 -2.52
N ALA A 338 -3.88 1.49 -2.06
CA ALA A 338 -5.26 1.34 -2.55
C ALA A 338 -6.13 2.57 -2.20
N LYS A 339 -5.82 3.31 -1.14
CA LYS A 339 -6.48 4.57 -0.80
C LYS A 339 -6.23 5.69 -1.83
N LYS A 340 -5.11 5.65 -2.54
CA LYS A 340 -4.86 6.56 -3.67
C LYS A 340 -5.83 6.28 -4.85
N VAL A 341 -6.19 5.01 -5.06
CA VAL A 341 -7.19 4.63 -6.07
C VAL A 341 -8.58 5.07 -5.64
N GLU A 342 -8.97 4.77 -4.40
CA GLU A 342 -10.26 5.20 -3.83
C GLU A 342 -10.43 6.72 -3.88
N ALA A 343 -9.39 7.49 -3.57
CA ALA A 343 -9.42 8.95 -3.69
C ALA A 343 -9.62 9.42 -5.14
N ARG A 344 -9.08 8.71 -6.14
CA ARG A 344 -9.34 9.03 -7.55
C ARG A 344 -10.78 8.79 -7.98
N GLU A 345 -11.45 7.81 -7.37
CA GLU A 345 -12.85 7.49 -7.60
C GLU A 345 -13.80 8.49 -6.92
N HIS A 346 -13.32 9.20 -5.86
CA HIS A 346 -14.10 10.13 -5.02
C HIS A 346 -13.46 11.51 -4.90
N ARG A 347 -13.02 12.10 -6.03
CA ARG A 347 -12.24 13.35 -6.05
C ARG A 347 -12.97 14.58 -5.52
N GLU A 348 -14.26 14.59 -5.57
CA GLU A 348 -15.12 15.64 -5.00
C GLU A 348 -15.03 15.67 -3.47
N THR A 349 -14.76 14.51 -2.86
CA THR A 349 -14.70 14.35 -1.40
C THR A 349 -13.25 14.38 -0.89
N ILE A 350 -12.36 13.60 -1.50
CA ILE A 350 -10.94 13.52 -1.13
C ILE A 350 -10.05 13.86 -2.32
N ASN A 351 -9.19 14.88 -2.17
CA ASN A 351 -8.43 15.40 -3.29
C ASN A 351 -7.10 14.66 -3.51
N TYR A 352 -6.37 14.34 -2.42
CA TYR A 352 -5.05 13.71 -2.49
C TYR A 352 -4.84 12.70 -1.36
N VAL A 353 -3.92 11.76 -1.59
CA VAL A 353 -3.44 10.82 -0.59
C VAL A 353 -1.92 10.85 -0.56
N LEU A 354 -1.35 11.00 0.64
CA LEU A 354 0.08 10.88 0.90
C LEU A 354 0.36 9.68 1.80
N SER A 355 1.40 8.93 1.50
CA SER A 355 1.90 7.87 2.37
C SER A 355 2.69 8.47 3.55
N PHE A 356 2.96 7.63 4.58
CA PHE A 356 3.80 8.05 5.70
C PHE A 356 5.24 8.37 5.28
N GLU A 357 5.75 7.69 4.25
CA GLU A 357 7.05 7.99 3.66
C GLU A 357 7.01 9.31 2.89
N GLU A 358 5.96 9.55 2.12
CA GLU A 358 5.77 10.78 1.36
C GLU A 358 5.67 12.01 2.27
N ILE A 359 4.88 11.95 3.34
CA ILE A 359 4.76 13.11 4.25
C ILE A 359 6.07 13.40 4.98
N MET A 360 6.81 12.37 5.38
CA MET A 360 8.13 12.55 5.99
C MET A 360 9.08 13.28 5.02
N CYS A 361 9.19 12.83 3.78
CA CYS A 361 10.04 13.45 2.75
C CYS A 361 9.56 14.87 2.39
N MET A 362 8.25 15.12 2.40
CA MET A 362 7.67 16.44 2.17
C MET A 362 8.08 17.43 3.26
N LEU A 363 8.10 17.01 4.52
CA LEU A 363 8.52 17.82 5.66
C LEU A 363 10.03 18.05 5.65
N GLU A 364 10.82 17.01 5.41
CA GLU A 364 12.29 17.09 5.31
C GLU A 364 12.72 18.02 4.17
N GLY A 365 11.99 18.03 3.05
CA GLY A 365 12.21 18.98 1.95
C GLY A 365 12.02 20.45 2.34
N LYS A 366 11.31 20.73 3.44
CA LYS A 366 11.10 22.05 4.04
C LYS A 366 11.92 22.25 5.32
N ASP A 367 12.87 21.36 5.60
CA ASP A 367 13.69 21.34 6.83
C ASP A 367 12.86 21.24 8.12
N ILE A 368 11.70 20.57 8.07
CA ILE A 368 10.84 20.30 9.23
C ILE A 368 11.05 18.85 9.66
N LYS A 369 11.41 18.62 10.93
CA LYS A 369 11.59 17.30 11.51
C LYS A 369 10.68 17.11 12.72
N PHE A 370 9.98 15.99 12.79
CA PHE A 370 9.09 15.68 13.90
C PHE A 370 9.77 15.78 15.27
N ALA A 371 11.02 15.33 15.38
CA ALA A 371 11.77 15.33 16.63
C ALA A 371 12.14 16.74 17.14
N GLU A 372 12.06 17.75 16.29
CA GLU A 372 12.38 19.14 16.63
C GLU A 372 11.12 19.94 17.02
N MET A 373 9.94 19.33 16.94
CA MET A 373 8.68 19.94 17.35
C MET A 373 8.54 19.90 18.88
N SER A 374 7.97 20.95 19.47
CA SER A 374 7.75 21.07 20.91
C SER A 374 6.78 20.03 21.46
N GLY A 375 5.74 19.71 20.66
CA GLY A 375 4.63 18.85 21.08
C GLY A 375 3.64 19.57 22.00
N ASP A 376 3.68 20.89 22.07
CA ASP A 376 2.75 21.70 22.90
C ASP A 376 1.44 22.03 22.14
N THR A 377 1.33 21.65 20.89
CA THR A 377 0.14 21.89 20.06
C THR A 377 -1.05 21.09 20.60
N ALA A 378 -2.10 21.82 20.98
CA ALA A 378 -3.38 21.21 21.30
C ALA A 378 -4.02 20.64 20.01
N TYR A 379 -4.60 19.45 20.11
CA TYR A 379 -5.36 18.82 19.04
C TYR A 379 -6.58 18.09 19.60
N ASP A 380 -7.63 18.01 18.80
CA ASP A 380 -8.85 17.35 19.19
C ASP A 380 -8.63 15.81 19.26
N ARG A 381 -9.09 15.19 20.35
CA ARG A 381 -9.05 13.77 20.60
C ARG A 381 -10.47 13.23 20.73
N ASP A 382 -11.29 13.54 19.72
CA ASP A 382 -12.71 13.18 19.72
C ASP A 382 -12.93 11.69 19.43
N ALA A 383 -12.05 11.09 18.62
CA ALA A 383 -12.15 9.70 18.24
C ALA A 383 -12.15 8.75 19.45
N SER A 384 -13.00 7.75 19.37
CA SER A 384 -13.09 6.71 20.41
C SER A 384 -11.89 5.77 20.37
N LYS A 385 -11.70 5.02 21.47
CA LYS A 385 -10.73 3.92 21.51
C LYS A 385 -10.97 2.93 20.36
N LEU A 386 -12.22 2.66 20.04
CA LEU A 386 -12.59 1.70 18.99
C LEU A 386 -12.28 2.25 17.60
N GLY A 387 -12.63 3.51 17.30
CA GLY A 387 -12.28 4.17 16.05
C GLY A 387 -10.77 4.27 15.83
N LEU A 388 -10.00 4.58 16.88
CA LEU A 388 -8.54 4.57 16.85
C LEU A 388 -7.94 3.17 16.63
N SER A 389 -8.66 2.11 16.98
CA SER A 389 -8.23 0.72 16.84
C SER A 389 -8.51 0.12 15.46
N PHE A 390 -9.24 0.80 14.58
CA PHE A 390 -9.55 0.32 13.21
C PHE A 390 -8.35 -0.20 12.42
N PRO A 391 -7.15 0.40 12.49
CA PRO A 391 -6.00 -0.11 11.76
C PRO A 391 -5.46 -1.46 12.24
N LEU A 392 -5.88 -1.93 13.40
CA LEU A 392 -5.50 -3.24 13.94
C LEU A 392 -6.42 -4.33 13.39
N THR A 393 -5.89 -5.53 13.22
CA THR A 393 -6.70 -6.72 12.90
C THR A 393 -7.78 -6.93 13.94
N ALA A 394 -9.01 -7.21 13.53
CA ALA A 394 -10.23 -7.28 14.33
C ALA A 394 -10.70 -5.93 14.92
N GLY A 395 -10.08 -4.81 14.56
CA GLY A 395 -10.46 -3.50 15.08
C GLY A 395 -11.79 -2.99 14.52
N VAL A 396 -12.06 -3.20 13.25
CA VAL A 396 -13.34 -2.86 12.60
C VAL A 396 -14.46 -3.73 13.18
N SER A 397 -14.21 -5.03 13.24
CA SER A 397 -15.17 -6.01 13.77
C SER A 397 -15.55 -5.70 15.24
N ALA A 398 -14.56 -5.32 16.06
CA ALA A 398 -14.81 -4.95 17.45
C ALA A 398 -15.68 -3.68 17.57
N ALA A 399 -15.43 -2.67 16.74
CA ALA A 399 -16.19 -1.43 16.74
C ALA A 399 -17.63 -1.64 16.27
N VAL A 400 -17.83 -2.39 15.19
CA VAL A 400 -19.17 -2.71 14.67
C VAL A 400 -19.96 -3.56 15.68
N GLN A 401 -19.34 -4.58 16.28
CA GLN A 401 -20.00 -5.41 17.29
C GLN A 401 -20.44 -4.59 18.52
N ASP A 402 -19.57 -3.71 19.04
CA ASP A 402 -19.90 -2.83 20.17
C ASP A 402 -21.06 -1.90 19.81
N THR A 403 -21.03 -1.30 18.62
CA THR A 403 -22.09 -0.39 18.17
C THR A 403 -23.42 -1.11 17.95
N VAL A 404 -23.41 -2.30 17.34
CA VAL A 404 -24.61 -3.15 17.16
C VAL A 404 -25.21 -3.52 18.54
N ALA A 405 -24.36 -3.86 19.53
CA ALA A 405 -24.81 -4.17 20.88
C ALA A 405 -25.43 -2.95 21.58
N VAL A 406 -24.84 -1.75 21.42
CA VAL A 406 -25.42 -0.50 21.93
C VAL A 406 -26.80 -0.20 21.28
N MET A 407 -26.99 -0.58 20.03
CA MET A 407 -28.28 -0.46 19.32
C MET A 407 -29.28 -1.58 19.63
N GLY A 408 -28.91 -2.50 20.55
CA GLY A 408 -29.79 -3.60 21.01
C GLY A 408 -29.81 -4.83 20.11
N GLY A 409 -28.86 -4.95 19.20
CA GLY A 409 -28.65 -6.12 18.33
C GLY A 409 -27.50 -7.01 18.78
N GLU A 410 -27.23 -8.05 17.98
CA GLU A 410 -26.11 -8.97 18.20
C GLU A 410 -25.47 -9.34 16.86
N VAL A 411 -24.13 -9.43 16.83
CA VAL A 411 -23.36 -9.94 15.69
C VAL A 411 -22.97 -11.38 15.99
N HIS A 412 -23.57 -12.32 15.26
CA HIS A 412 -23.27 -13.74 15.43
C HIS A 412 -21.94 -14.11 14.80
N ASN A 413 -21.02 -14.66 15.56
CA ASN A 413 -19.76 -15.27 15.13
C ASN A 413 -19.00 -14.40 14.11
N ALA A 414 -18.68 -13.14 14.48
CA ALA A 414 -17.91 -12.26 13.64
C ALA A 414 -16.55 -12.86 13.30
N GLN A 415 -16.20 -12.84 12.01
CA GLN A 415 -14.91 -13.30 11.51
C GLN A 415 -14.04 -12.12 11.10
N TYR A 416 -12.73 -12.30 11.16
CA TYR A 416 -11.76 -11.35 10.62
C TYR A 416 -10.68 -12.07 9.82
N CYS A 417 -10.34 -11.51 8.69
CA CYS A 417 -9.31 -12.05 7.81
C CYS A 417 -8.33 -10.96 7.38
N SER A 418 -7.04 -11.30 7.38
CA SER A 418 -5.96 -10.42 6.95
C SER A 418 -5.03 -11.14 5.99
N GLY A 419 -4.68 -10.42 4.90
CA GLY A 419 -4.02 -10.98 3.72
C GLY A 419 -5.02 -11.47 2.69
N LEU A 420 -4.83 -11.06 1.42
CA LEU A 420 -5.79 -11.26 0.34
C LEU A 420 -6.17 -12.73 0.09
N ASP A 421 -5.21 -13.67 0.22
CA ASP A 421 -5.51 -15.10 0.07
C ASP A 421 -6.51 -15.58 1.12
N LYS A 422 -6.25 -15.25 2.40
CA LYS A 422 -7.16 -15.60 3.50
C LYS A 422 -8.51 -14.92 3.35
N CYS A 423 -8.53 -13.65 2.95
CA CYS A 423 -9.77 -12.91 2.73
C CYS A 423 -10.63 -13.58 1.65
N ARG A 424 -10.02 -13.94 0.50
CA ARG A 424 -10.71 -14.67 -0.56
C ARG A 424 -11.31 -15.99 -0.06
N ASP A 425 -10.49 -16.79 0.62
CA ASP A 425 -10.88 -18.13 1.06
C ASP A 425 -11.97 -18.07 2.14
N THR A 426 -11.90 -17.09 3.06
CA THR A 426 -12.92 -16.87 4.11
C THR A 426 -14.26 -16.44 3.50
N VAL A 427 -14.25 -15.41 2.62
CA VAL A 427 -15.48 -14.91 1.99
C VAL A 427 -16.12 -15.98 1.10
N LYS A 428 -15.30 -16.75 0.37
CA LYS A 428 -15.79 -17.87 -0.45
C LYS A 428 -16.43 -18.96 0.41
N ALA A 429 -15.81 -19.33 1.53
CA ALA A 429 -16.38 -20.32 2.46
C ALA A 429 -17.73 -19.84 3.05
N ALA A 430 -17.86 -18.56 3.36
CA ALA A 430 -19.11 -17.97 3.83
C ALA A 430 -20.18 -17.97 2.72
N ALA A 431 -19.83 -17.57 1.50
CA ALA A 431 -20.74 -17.58 0.35
C ALA A 431 -21.22 -19.00 -0.01
N GLU A 432 -20.39 -20.00 0.17
CA GLU A 432 -20.73 -21.42 -0.02
C GLU A 432 -21.51 -22.03 1.17
N GLY A 433 -21.79 -21.26 2.22
CA GLY A 433 -22.48 -21.75 3.45
C GLY A 433 -21.64 -22.72 4.29
N LYS A 434 -20.31 -22.74 4.09
CA LYS A 434 -19.37 -23.58 4.84
C LYS A 434 -18.84 -22.91 6.12
N LEU A 435 -19.07 -21.62 6.25
CA LEU A 435 -18.66 -20.82 7.40
C LEU A 435 -19.90 -20.15 8.00
N ASP A 436 -20.22 -20.52 9.23
CA ASP A 436 -21.32 -19.92 9.97
C ASP A 436 -20.83 -18.61 10.63
N CYS A 437 -21.17 -17.48 10.00
CA CYS A 437 -20.84 -16.15 10.50
C CYS A 437 -21.82 -15.13 9.92
N SER A 438 -22.02 -14.04 10.62
CA SER A 438 -22.90 -12.95 10.17
C SER A 438 -22.16 -11.67 9.76
N TYR A 439 -20.88 -11.55 10.13
CA TYR A 439 -20.05 -10.41 9.78
C TYR A 439 -18.59 -10.84 9.50
N ILE A 440 -17.99 -10.27 8.45
CA ILE A 440 -16.60 -10.56 8.06
C ILE A 440 -15.84 -9.24 7.90
N GLU A 441 -14.86 -8.99 8.76
CA GLU A 441 -13.86 -7.97 8.55
C GLU A 441 -12.77 -8.48 7.60
N GLY A 442 -12.47 -7.71 6.55
CA GLY A 442 -11.40 -8.05 5.60
C GLY A 442 -10.35 -6.96 5.44
N MET A 443 -9.07 -7.32 5.66
CA MET A 443 -7.93 -6.45 5.43
C MET A 443 -6.93 -7.07 4.46
N ALA A 444 -6.55 -6.32 3.41
CA ALA A 444 -5.57 -6.80 2.42
C ALA A 444 -4.16 -7.02 3.03
N CYS A 445 -3.80 -6.23 4.05
CA CYS A 445 -2.49 -6.30 4.71
C CYS A 445 -2.49 -7.37 5.80
N PRO A 446 -1.44 -8.25 5.89
CA PRO A 446 -1.45 -9.41 6.77
C PRO A 446 -1.61 -9.12 8.27
N ASN A 447 -1.18 -7.95 8.73
CA ASN A 447 -1.25 -7.55 10.14
C ASN A 447 -2.12 -6.29 10.36
N GLY A 448 -3.04 -6.01 9.43
CA GLY A 448 -3.84 -4.79 9.43
C GLY A 448 -3.12 -3.60 8.81
N CYS A 449 -3.75 -2.41 8.85
CA CYS A 449 -3.21 -1.21 8.20
C CYS A 449 -1.90 -0.71 8.81
N ILE A 450 -1.58 -1.07 10.06
CA ILE A 450 -0.30 -0.73 10.71
C ILE A 450 0.91 -1.42 10.08
N ASP A 451 0.69 -2.41 9.21
CA ASP A 451 1.69 -3.13 8.41
C ASP A 451 1.39 -2.98 6.91
N GLY A 452 0.86 -1.84 6.53
CA GLY A 452 0.56 -1.48 5.14
C GLY A 452 1.81 -1.29 4.29
N PRO A 453 1.66 -1.21 2.95
CA PRO A 453 2.80 -1.14 2.02
C PRO A 453 3.66 0.12 2.18
N ASP A 454 3.10 1.20 2.73
CA ASP A 454 3.73 2.50 2.89
C ASP A 454 4.00 2.87 4.36
N THR A 455 4.07 1.87 5.24
CA THR A 455 4.55 2.07 6.61
C THR A 455 6.07 2.25 6.62
N VAL A 456 6.55 3.01 7.60
CA VAL A 456 7.99 3.31 7.78
C VAL A 456 8.53 2.79 9.11
N GLY A 457 7.64 2.48 10.05
CA GLY A 457 7.97 1.94 11.37
C GLY A 457 8.02 0.41 11.40
N ASP A 458 8.56 -0.12 12.50
CA ASP A 458 8.48 -1.55 12.81
C ASP A 458 7.07 -1.91 13.28
N PHE A 459 6.49 -2.99 12.74
CA PHE A 459 5.15 -3.45 13.06
C PHE A 459 4.92 -3.64 14.57
N HIS A 460 5.85 -4.30 15.28
CA HIS A 460 5.68 -4.58 16.71
C HIS A 460 5.68 -3.31 17.54
N ILE A 461 6.55 -2.37 17.19
CA ILE A 461 6.63 -1.05 17.82
C ILE A 461 5.34 -0.26 17.57
N THR A 462 4.90 -0.20 16.33
CA THR A 462 3.69 0.52 15.91
C THR A 462 2.45 -0.06 16.58
N LYS A 463 2.34 -1.39 16.64
CA LYS A 463 1.21 -2.05 17.31
C LYS A 463 1.12 -1.67 18.79
N VAL A 464 2.23 -1.73 19.51
CA VAL A 464 2.27 -1.35 20.94
C VAL A 464 1.95 0.12 21.14
N ALA A 465 2.52 0.99 20.30
CA ALA A 465 2.30 2.43 20.37
C ALA A 465 0.83 2.79 20.13
N LEU A 466 0.23 2.26 19.04
CA LEU A 466 -1.16 2.52 18.70
C LEU A 466 -2.12 1.96 19.76
N THR A 467 -1.85 0.74 20.27
CA THR A 467 -2.69 0.16 21.33
C THR A 467 -2.70 1.03 22.59
N LYS A 468 -1.54 1.55 23.00
CA LYS A 468 -1.44 2.48 24.13
C LYS A 468 -2.14 3.80 23.85
N TYR A 469 -1.96 4.34 22.64
CA TYR A 469 -2.58 5.60 22.24
C TYR A 469 -4.12 5.49 22.25
N ALA A 470 -4.67 4.44 21.65
CA ALA A 470 -6.10 4.17 21.65
C ALA A 470 -6.65 3.94 23.07
N ALA A 471 -5.93 3.19 23.91
CA ALA A 471 -6.33 2.99 25.31
C ALA A 471 -6.39 4.28 26.13
N ALA A 472 -5.62 5.30 25.76
CA ALA A 472 -5.61 6.63 26.39
C ALA A 472 -6.65 7.60 25.79
N ALA A 473 -7.48 7.17 24.83
CA ALA A 473 -8.56 7.99 24.28
C ALA A 473 -9.55 8.39 25.38
N PRO A 474 -10.08 9.64 25.37
CA PRO A 474 -11.13 10.07 26.29
C PRO A 474 -12.38 9.23 26.15
N ASN A 475 -12.84 9.03 24.93
CA ASN A 475 -14.00 8.23 24.57
C ASN A 475 -13.62 6.75 24.46
N LYS A 476 -14.37 5.85 25.09
CA LYS A 476 -14.08 4.42 25.07
C LYS A 476 -14.91 3.67 24.04
N GLN A 477 -16.15 4.10 23.83
CA GLN A 477 -17.12 3.56 22.89
C GLN A 477 -17.39 4.54 21.75
N VAL A 478 -17.82 4.02 20.62
CA VAL A 478 -18.19 4.80 19.42
C VAL A 478 -19.27 5.83 19.73
N ALA A 479 -20.30 5.44 20.51
CA ALA A 479 -21.41 6.32 20.88
C ALA A 479 -21.03 7.52 21.78
N GLU A 480 -19.80 7.56 22.31
CA GLU A 480 -19.30 8.68 23.11
C GLU A 480 -18.69 9.79 22.24
N ASP A 481 -18.35 9.51 20.98
CA ASP A 481 -17.90 10.54 20.05
C ASP A 481 -19.04 11.51 19.71
N LYS A 482 -18.77 12.81 19.82
CA LYS A 482 -19.75 13.87 19.52
C LYS A 482 -20.23 13.88 18.06
N HIS A 483 -19.48 13.31 17.15
CA HIS A 483 -19.77 13.25 15.72
C HIS A 483 -20.66 12.05 15.33
N THR A 484 -20.94 11.14 16.26
CA THR A 484 -21.83 9.99 16.04
C THR A 484 -23.26 10.24 16.52
N LYS A 485 -23.51 11.40 17.12
CA LYS A 485 -24.83 11.87 17.59
C LYS A 485 -25.43 12.77 16.50
#